data_514b5aae2d1ea923b440aa9a918c9b47
#
_entry.id   514b5aae2d1ea923b440aa9a918c9b47
#
_cell.length_a   1.000
_cell.length_b   1.000
_cell.length_c   1.000
_cell.angle_alpha   90.00
_cell.angle_beta   90.00
_cell.angle_gamma   90.00
#
_symmetry.space_group_name_H-M   'P 1'
#
loop_
_entity.id
_entity.type
_entity.pdbx_description
1 polymer ?
#
loop_
_entity_poly.entity_id
_entity_poly.type
_entity_poly.pdbx_seq_one_letter_code
_entity_poly.pdbx_strand_id
1 'polypeptide(L)'
;MAAPVAVGPYSPALRAGEWVILSGQLGLADGKLVDGGVPAQVRQIFANATTLLTANEAELAQVVKCTVFLADMADFAAMNEVFVTEFNGHRPTRSTVGNVTMALGATVEIEFWAYAPAERP
;
A
#
# COMPACT_ATOMS: atom_id res chain seq x y z
N MET A 1 2.04 -13.45 -10.70
CA MET A 1 2.94 -12.35 -10.37
C MET A 1 3.62 -12.63 -9.03
N ALA A 2 4.89 -12.42 -8.95
CA ALA A 2 5.62 -12.64 -7.72
C ALA A 2 5.23 -11.60 -6.66
N ALA A 3 5.25 -12.00 -5.39
CA ALA A 3 5.01 -11.07 -4.29
C ALA A 3 6.13 -10.02 -4.24
N PRO A 4 5.82 -8.78 -3.86
CA PRO A 4 6.84 -7.75 -3.68
C PRO A 4 7.90 -8.19 -2.66
N VAL A 5 9.13 -7.78 -2.91
CA VAL A 5 10.27 -8.02 -2.02
C VAL A 5 10.61 -6.70 -1.32
N ALA A 6 10.87 -6.78 -0.01
CA ALA A 6 11.26 -5.60 0.73
C ALA A 6 12.59 -5.05 0.23
N VAL A 7 12.73 -3.72 0.21
CA VAL A 7 13.98 -3.04 -0.19
C VAL A 7 14.96 -2.90 0.97
N GLY A 8 14.69 -3.51 2.12
CA GLY A 8 15.53 -3.44 3.32
C GLY A 8 15.34 -4.67 4.20
N PRO A 9 15.97 -4.68 5.38
CA PRO A 9 15.97 -5.84 6.28
C PRO A 9 14.68 -5.92 7.11
N TYR A 10 13.53 -6.02 6.45
CA TYR A 10 12.22 -6.13 7.08
C TYR A 10 11.29 -6.96 6.21
N SER A 11 10.20 -7.45 6.79
CA SER A 11 9.19 -8.22 6.06
C SER A 11 8.28 -7.29 5.29
N PRO A 12 7.92 -7.60 4.04
CA PRO A 12 6.94 -6.79 3.31
C PRO A 12 5.54 -6.90 3.92
N ALA A 13 5.22 -8.04 4.55
CA ALA A 13 3.97 -8.25 5.25
C ALA A 13 4.13 -9.27 6.35
N LEU A 14 3.38 -9.12 7.42
CA LEU A 14 3.32 -10.10 8.51
C LEU A 14 1.88 -10.26 8.97
N ARG A 15 1.53 -11.50 9.30
CA ARG A 15 0.30 -11.77 10.05
C ARG A 15 0.63 -11.86 11.54
N ALA A 16 -0.11 -11.10 12.35
CA ALA A 16 0.00 -11.12 13.81
C ALA A 16 -1.42 -11.40 14.33
N GLY A 17 -1.71 -12.68 14.63
CA GLY A 17 -3.05 -13.10 15.00
C GLY A 17 -4.05 -12.81 13.86
N GLU A 18 -5.02 -11.98 14.14
CA GLU A 18 -6.05 -11.61 13.15
C GLU A 18 -5.67 -10.37 12.33
N TRP A 19 -4.50 -9.78 12.60
CA TRP A 19 -4.02 -8.62 11.86
C TRP A 19 -3.03 -9.03 10.77
N VAL A 20 -3.14 -8.40 9.63
CA VAL A 20 -2.15 -8.49 8.56
C VAL A 20 -1.62 -7.09 8.34
N ILE A 21 -0.33 -6.91 8.55
CA ILE A 21 0.32 -5.60 8.52
C ILE A 21 1.33 -5.60 7.38
N LEU A 22 1.17 -4.64 6.48
CA LEU A 22 2.09 -4.44 5.37
C LEU A 22 3.03 -3.29 5.71
N SER A 23 4.31 -3.50 5.41
CA SER A 23 5.27 -2.40 5.39
C SER A 23 4.86 -1.39 4.32
N GLY A 24 5.37 -0.19 4.40
CA GLY A 24 5.13 0.84 3.41
C GLY A 24 5.46 0.34 2.00
N GLN A 25 4.48 0.40 1.11
CA GLN A 25 4.60 -0.08 -0.26
C GLN A 25 4.94 1.08 -1.19
N LEU A 26 5.87 0.84 -2.09
CA LEU A 26 6.24 1.76 -3.16
C LEU A 26 5.69 1.24 -4.49
N GLY A 27 5.55 2.11 -5.46
CA GLY A 27 5.07 1.74 -6.79
C GLY A 27 6.12 1.02 -7.63
N LEU A 28 6.63 -0.08 -7.12
CA LEU A 28 7.68 -0.87 -7.77
C LEU A 28 7.10 -2.05 -8.53
N ALA A 29 7.57 -2.24 -9.76
CA ALA A 29 7.36 -3.45 -10.54
C ALA A 29 8.73 -3.90 -11.01
N ASP A 30 9.07 -5.17 -10.75
CA ASP A 30 10.38 -5.74 -11.08
C ASP A 30 11.55 -4.91 -10.53
N GLY A 31 11.39 -4.38 -9.31
CA GLY A 31 12.43 -3.64 -8.61
C GLY A 31 12.60 -2.18 -9.05
N LYS A 32 11.73 -1.69 -9.93
CA LYS A 32 11.80 -0.31 -10.45
C LYS A 32 10.49 0.42 -10.25
N LEU A 33 10.57 1.72 -9.99
CA LEU A 33 9.38 2.56 -9.96
C LEU A 33 8.73 2.57 -11.34
N VAL A 34 7.40 2.43 -11.36
CA VAL A 34 6.66 2.50 -12.62
C VAL A 34 6.62 3.94 -13.13
N ASP A 35 6.55 4.08 -14.46
CA ASP A 35 6.38 5.38 -15.10
C ASP A 35 4.93 5.88 -14.94
N GLY A 36 4.74 7.18 -14.98
CA GLY A 36 3.42 7.78 -14.97
C GLY A 36 3.09 8.58 -13.71
N GLY A 37 4.09 8.85 -12.86
CA GLY A 37 3.93 9.72 -11.69
C GLY A 37 3.07 9.11 -10.59
N VAL A 38 2.52 9.97 -9.75
CA VAL A 38 1.74 9.55 -8.59
C VAL A 38 0.57 8.62 -8.94
N PRO A 39 -0.26 8.90 -9.96
CA PRO A 39 -1.36 7.98 -10.27
C PRO A 39 -0.90 6.57 -10.58
N ALA A 40 0.14 6.42 -11.40
CA ALA A 40 0.66 5.10 -11.76
C ALA A 40 1.30 4.42 -10.56
N GLN A 41 2.05 5.16 -9.75
CA GLN A 41 2.67 4.60 -8.55
C GLN A 41 1.64 4.15 -7.53
N VAL A 42 0.56 4.89 -7.32
CA VAL A 42 -0.52 4.47 -6.42
C VAL A 42 -1.19 3.20 -6.93
N ARG A 43 -1.49 3.10 -8.21
CA ARG A 43 -2.07 1.88 -8.79
C ARG A 43 -1.16 0.68 -8.56
N GLN A 44 0.15 0.85 -8.77
CA GLN A 44 1.09 -0.24 -8.54
C GLN A 44 1.19 -0.62 -7.06
N ILE A 45 1.15 0.36 -6.16
CA ILE A 45 1.10 0.12 -4.72
C ILE A 45 -0.08 -0.77 -4.37
N PHE A 46 -1.27 -0.49 -4.91
CA PHE A 46 -2.46 -1.30 -4.63
C PHE A 46 -2.35 -2.69 -5.22
N ALA A 47 -1.74 -2.85 -6.39
CA ALA A 47 -1.49 -4.18 -6.96
C ALA A 47 -0.56 -4.98 -6.06
N ASN A 48 0.52 -4.36 -5.58
CA ASN A 48 1.47 -5.01 -4.67
C ASN A 48 0.81 -5.36 -3.33
N ALA A 49 0.02 -4.43 -2.78
CA ALA A 49 -0.70 -4.66 -1.53
C ALA A 49 -1.68 -5.82 -1.66
N THR A 50 -2.41 -5.88 -2.77
CA THR A 50 -3.36 -6.98 -3.03
C THR A 50 -2.65 -8.32 -3.05
N THR A 51 -1.50 -8.41 -3.72
CA THR A 51 -0.71 -9.64 -3.76
C THR A 51 -0.26 -10.07 -2.36
N LEU A 52 0.24 -9.11 -1.56
CA LEU A 52 0.70 -9.39 -0.20
C LEU A 52 -0.45 -9.78 0.73
N LEU A 53 -1.58 -9.08 0.63
CA LEU A 53 -2.76 -9.39 1.43
C LEU A 53 -3.28 -10.79 1.10
N THR A 54 -3.42 -11.12 -0.19
CA THR A 54 -3.88 -12.44 -0.63
C THR A 54 -2.96 -13.55 -0.11
N ALA A 55 -1.65 -13.34 -0.15
CA ALA A 55 -0.68 -14.30 0.36
C ALA A 55 -0.81 -14.53 1.87
N ASN A 56 -1.45 -13.61 2.59
CA ASN A 56 -1.68 -13.68 4.03
C ASN A 56 -3.16 -13.86 4.38
N GLU A 57 -3.97 -14.33 3.44
CA GLU A 57 -5.39 -14.62 3.63
C GLU A 57 -6.20 -13.37 4.03
N ALA A 58 -5.91 -12.26 3.40
CA ALA A 58 -6.61 -10.99 3.60
C ALA A 58 -6.93 -10.33 2.27
N GLU A 59 -7.75 -9.30 2.31
CA GLU A 59 -8.15 -8.55 1.12
C GLU A 59 -8.30 -7.07 1.42
N LEU A 60 -8.33 -6.24 0.38
CA LEU A 60 -8.43 -4.78 0.52
C LEU A 60 -9.64 -4.33 1.33
N ALA A 61 -10.77 -5.01 1.20
CA ALA A 61 -11.98 -4.67 1.96
C ALA A 61 -11.81 -4.84 3.47
N GLN A 62 -10.76 -5.54 3.91
CA GLN A 62 -10.47 -5.77 5.33
C GLN A 62 -9.43 -4.77 5.87
N VAL A 63 -8.92 -3.88 5.03
CA VAL A 63 -7.99 -2.85 5.48
C VAL A 63 -8.72 -1.86 6.39
N VAL A 64 -8.16 -1.63 7.56
CA VAL A 64 -8.72 -0.76 8.60
C VAL A 64 -8.01 0.58 8.62
N LYS A 65 -6.73 0.59 8.36
CA LYS A 65 -5.89 1.77 8.49
C LYS A 65 -4.85 1.83 7.38
N CYS A 66 -4.67 3.03 6.83
CA CYS A 66 -3.57 3.36 5.94
C CYS A 66 -2.83 4.59 6.45
N THR A 67 -1.53 4.66 6.14
CA THR A 67 -0.77 5.90 6.22
C THR A 67 -0.19 6.14 4.84
N VAL A 68 -0.42 7.33 4.30
CA VAL A 68 0.08 7.74 3.00
C VAL A 68 1.19 8.76 3.20
N PHE A 69 2.34 8.54 2.57
CA PHE A 69 3.46 9.47 2.56
C PHE A 69 3.63 10.01 1.14
N LEU A 70 3.70 11.32 1.01
CA LEU A 70 3.88 11.99 -0.28
C LEU A 70 5.18 12.80 -0.26
N ALA A 71 5.94 12.70 -1.35
CA ALA A 71 7.14 13.54 -1.51
C ALA A 71 6.75 15.01 -1.63
N ASP A 72 5.62 15.28 -2.25
CA ASP A 72 5.08 16.62 -2.44
C ASP A 72 3.59 16.63 -2.11
N MET A 73 3.18 17.45 -1.15
CA MET A 73 1.76 17.54 -0.77
C MET A 73 0.89 18.08 -1.90
N ALA A 74 1.45 18.72 -2.90
CA ALA A 74 0.71 19.15 -4.09
C ALA A 74 0.08 17.96 -4.84
N ASP A 75 0.58 16.74 -4.62
CA ASP A 75 0.05 15.52 -5.23
C ASP A 75 -1.13 14.91 -4.45
N PHE A 76 -1.62 15.58 -3.43
CA PHE A 76 -2.67 15.07 -2.55
C PHE A 76 -3.95 14.71 -3.34
N ALA A 77 -4.42 15.61 -4.20
CA ALA A 77 -5.64 15.36 -4.97
C ALA A 77 -5.47 14.21 -5.97
N ALA A 78 -4.35 14.15 -6.67
CA ALA A 78 -4.06 13.08 -7.63
C ALA A 78 -3.97 11.71 -6.93
N MET A 79 -3.36 11.67 -5.76
CA MET A 79 -3.29 10.45 -4.96
C MET A 79 -4.68 10.02 -4.50
N ASN A 80 -5.48 10.95 -3.97
CA ASN A 80 -6.83 10.66 -3.48
C ASN A 80 -7.70 10.02 -4.55
N GLU A 81 -7.64 10.51 -5.76
CA GLU A 81 -8.47 10.02 -6.87
C GLU A 81 -8.24 8.53 -7.11
N VAL A 82 -6.99 8.10 -7.16
CA VAL A 82 -6.66 6.69 -7.37
C VAL A 82 -6.94 5.86 -6.12
N PHE A 83 -6.62 6.39 -4.94
CA PHE A 83 -6.87 5.73 -3.66
C PHE A 83 -8.35 5.33 -3.53
N VAL A 84 -9.25 6.27 -3.82
CA VAL A 84 -10.70 6.02 -3.74
C VAL A 84 -11.12 4.94 -4.74
N THR A 85 -10.63 5.03 -5.97
CA THR A 85 -10.96 4.08 -7.03
C THR A 85 -10.49 2.67 -6.65
N GLU A 86 -9.27 2.53 -6.16
CA GLU A 86 -8.68 1.23 -5.85
C GLU A 86 -9.36 0.54 -4.67
N PHE A 87 -9.85 1.29 -3.69
CA PHE A 87 -10.60 0.71 -2.58
C PHE A 87 -12.05 0.37 -2.93
N ASN A 88 -12.53 0.85 -4.08
CA ASN A 88 -13.85 0.47 -4.62
C ASN A 88 -14.98 0.60 -3.60
N GLY A 89 -15.09 1.76 -2.96
CA GLY A 89 -16.15 2.07 -1.99
C GLY A 89 -15.80 1.81 -0.54
N HIS A 90 -14.75 1.04 -0.27
CA HIS A 90 -14.28 0.85 1.11
C HIS A 90 -13.49 2.07 1.57
N ARG A 91 -13.71 2.50 2.80
CA ARG A 91 -13.07 3.69 3.38
C ARG A 91 -12.36 3.36 4.69
N PRO A 92 -11.07 2.94 4.65
CA PRO A 92 -10.31 2.76 5.88
C PRO A 92 -10.00 4.11 6.52
N THR A 93 -9.55 4.09 7.77
CA THR A 93 -8.96 5.29 8.35
C THR A 93 -7.66 5.62 7.64
N ARG A 94 -7.28 6.90 7.61
CA ARG A 94 -6.06 7.30 6.91
C ARG A 94 -5.45 8.56 7.52
N SER A 95 -4.13 8.57 7.61
CA SER A 95 -3.35 9.79 7.79
C SER A 95 -2.51 10.00 6.54
N THR A 96 -2.29 11.25 6.16
CA THR A 96 -1.47 11.60 5.02
C THR A 96 -0.39 12.58 5.46
N VAL A 97 0.86 12.28 5.14
CA VAL A 97 2.02 13.10 5.47
C VAL A 97 2.70 13.51 4.18
N GLY A 98 2.97 14.79 4.03
CA GLY A 98 3.64 15.32 2.85
C GLY A 98 5.05 15.79 3.13
N ASN A 99 5.77 16.10 2.06
CA ASN A 99 7.12 16.65 2.08
C ASN A 99 8.11 15.74 2.79
N VAL A 100 8.01 14.43 2.55
CA VAL A 100 8.94 13.43 3.06
C VAL A 100 9.70 12.79 1.89
N THR A 101 10.92 12.37 2.15
CA THR A 101 11.74 11.68 1.17
C THR A 101 11.56 10.18 1.35
N MET A 102 11.22 9.49 0.27
CA MET A 102 11.10 8.03 0.26
C MET A 102 12.28 7.39 -0.44
N ALA A 103 12.48 6.09 -0.17
CA ALA A 103 13.48 5.29 -0.84
C ALA A 103 13.27 5.32 -2.36
N LEU A 104 14.37 5.20 -3.11
CA LEU A 104 14.38 5.07 -4.58
C LEU A 104 13.77 6.26 -5.33
N GLY A 105 13.59 7.41 -4.66
CA GLY A 105 12.98 8.58 -5.27
C GLY A 105 11.48 8.43 -5.50
N ALA A 106 10.81 7.55 -4.78
CA ALA A 106 9.38 7.35 -4.90
C ALA A 106 8.63 8.64 -4.56
N THR A 107 7.52 8.89 -5.26
CA THR A 107 6.66 10.05 -5.02
C THR A 107 5.59 9.79 -3.99
N VAL A 108 5.29 8.52 -3.73
CA VAL A 108 4.25 8.10 -2.80
C VAL A 108 4.60 6.76 -2.18
N GLU A 109 4.21 6.58 -0.93
CA GLU A 109 4.35 5.32 -0.19
C GLU A 109 3.09 5.14 0.65
N ILE A 110 2.60 3.90 0.75
CA ILE A 110 1.39 3.61 1.55
C ILE A 110 1.63 2.35 2.37
N GLU A 111 1.37 2.43 3.67
CA GLU A 111 1.30 1.26 4.54
C GLU A 111 -0.15 0.89 4.80
N PHE A 112 -0.41 -0.40 5.03
CA PHE A 112 -1.75 -0.94 5.16
C PHE A 112 -1.83 -1.86 6.37
N TRP A 113 -2.91 -1.73 7.13
CA TRP A 113 -3.23 -2.63 8.25
C TRP A 113 -4.60 -3.23 8.00
N ALA A 114 -4.66 -4.55 7.87
CA ALA A 114 -5.91 -5.27 7.64
C ALA A 114 -6.28 -6.10 8.87
N TYR A 115 -7.55 -6.09 9.21
CA TYR A 115 -8.09 -6.99 10.23
C TYR A 115 -8.80 -8.12 9.48
N ALA A 116 -8.20 -9.30 9.52
CA ALA A 116 -8.62 -10.43 8.71
C ALA A 116 -8.66 -11.70 9.57
N PRO A 117 -9.72 -11.87 10.37
CA PRO A 117 -9.87 -13.06 11.19
C PRO A 117 -9.89 -14.32 10.33
N ALA A 118 -9.22 -15.36 10.79
CA ALA A 118 -9.25 -16.64 10.11
C ALA A 118 -10.68 -17.18 10.12
N GLU A 119 -11.11 -17.79 9.00
CA GLU A 119 -12.40 -18.44 8.94
C GLU A 119 -12.43 -19.59 9.92
N ARG A 120 -13.57 -19.76 10.59
CA ARG A 120 -13.78 -20.88 11.49
C ARG A 120 -14.61 -21.95 10.81
N PRO A 121 -14.28 -23.23 11.02
CA PRO A 121 -15.07 -24.34 10.47
C PRO A 121 -16.52 -24.29 10.93
#